data_0e79c3a787156f5372fb4a33d2bdae43
#
_entry.id   0e79c3a787156f5372fb4a33d2bdae43
#
_cell.length_a   1.000
_cell.length_b   1.000
_cell.length_c   1.000
_cell.angle_alpha   90.00
_cell.angle_beta   90.00
_cell.angle_gamma   90.00
#
_symmetry.space_group_name_H-M   'P 1'
#
loop_
_entity.id
_entity.type
_entity.pdbx_description
1 polymer ?
#
loop_
_entity_poly.entity_id
_entity_poly.type
_entity_poly.pdbx_seq_one_letter_code
_entity_poly.pdbx_strand_id
1 'polypeptide(L)'
;MACLDSGEMVASELAHLAREAGRAVREEDLDLGETARVKQELARGGVRVCVLRAELEVELESHRHPGRLAAPAGLHEPAFEREQAAQDRDRLGRGLLLEACLELESADGDLEHRAGAYRAAQWENPMAKSLFDKLWESHVVTEPPGEPALLFVDLHLIHEVTSPQAFDGLRLAGRKLRRPDLSIATMDHNVPTEEGPITDPLAKAQLEALERNCAEFGVPLYATGSGREGIVHVIGPELGLTQPGMTVVCGDSHTSTHGAFGTLAFGIGTSEVEHVLATQTLPQRKPASMRLLFTGELPFGVTAKDVILGAIGRIGVSGGVGHVVEYAGEVIEGLSMESRMTICNMSIEAGARAGVIAPDETTFAYLEGRPAAPEGAEWEHALDRWRALATDEGAAYDRDVEIDVRELAPQVTWGTNPGMVTSIEGAVPDPADFADPDERDAVQRALAYMALEPGTAIGDIQVDRVFIGSCTNARIEDLRTAASVVAGKRVHPKVRAMVVPGSATVKRQAEEEGLDRIFEDAGFEWRRAGCSMCLGMNPDILAPGERCASTSNRNFEGRQGAGGRTHLVSPAMAAATAIEGHFVDIREYALEPVA
;
A
#
# COMPACT_ATOMS: atom_id res chain seq x y z
N MET A 1 4.19 -57.01 2.53
CA MET A 1 3.30 -55.86 2.72
C MET A 1 2.82 -55.47 1.33
N ALA A 2 1.56 -55.75 1.02
CA ALA A 2 0.98 -55.55 -0.29
C ALA A 2 0.62 -54.05 -0.43
N CYS A 3 1.05 -53.41 -1.53
CA CYS A 3 0.54 -52.11 -1.95
C CYS A 3 -0.93 -52.28 -2.33
N LEU A 4 -1.83 -51.80 -1.48
CA LEU A 4 -3.22 -51.59 -1.87
C LEU A 4 -3.29 -50.46 -2.90
N ASP A 5 -4.08 -50.69 -3.95
CA ASP A 5 -4.28 -49.74 -5.06
C ASP A 5 -4.87 -48.42 -4.50
N SER A 6 -4.20 -47.32 -4.74
CA SER A 6 -4.54 -46.00 -4.17
C SER A 6 -5.99 -45.56 -4.44
N GLY A 7 -6.64 -46.10 -5.47
CA GLY A 7 -8.04 -45.85 -5.80
C GLY A 7 -9.05 -46.53 -4.88
N GLU A 8 -8.75 -47.71 -4.35
CA GLU A 8 -9.63 -48.40 -3.40
C GLU A 8 -9.58 -47.76 -2.00
N MET A 9 -8.42 -47.17 -1.63
CA MET A 9 -8.26 -46.45 -0.37
C MET A 9 -9.08 -45.14 -0.36
N VAL A 10 -9.12 -44.38 -1.45
CA VAL A 10 -9.91 -43.16 -1.56
C VAL A 10 -11.42 -43.44 -1.52
N ALA A 11 -11.89 -44.47 -2.20
CA ALA A 11 -13.30 -44.88 -2.17
C ALA A 11 -13.73 -45.36 -0.77
N SER A 12 -12.87 -46.08 -0.06
CA SER A 12 -13.12 -46.52 1.30
C SER A 12 -13.16 -45.39 2.33
N GLU A 13 -12.31 -44.38 2.20
CA GLU A 13 -12.29 -43.18 3.06
C GLU A 13 -13.50 -42.26 2.79
N LEU A 14 -13.89 -42.07 1.55
CA LEU A 14 -15.09 -41.32 1.20
C LEU A 14 -16.37 -41.98 1.73
N ALA A 15 -16.43 -43.33 1.69
CA ALA A 15 -17.53 -44.10 2.26
C ALA A 15 -17.52 -44.05 3.81
N HIS A 16 -16.38 -43.89 4.44
CA HIS A 16 -16.26 -43.69 5.89
C HIS A 16 -16.74 -42.32 6.33
N LEU A 17 -16.32 -41.26 5.66
CA LEU A 17 -16.76 -39.87 5.90
C LEU A 17 -18.27 -39.68 5.67
N ALA A 18 -18.82 -40.32 4.63
CA ALA A 18 -20.26 -40.28 4.37
C ALA A 18 -21.06 -41.02 5.46
N ARG A 19 -20.53 -42.07 6.04
CA ARG A 19 -21.15 -42.77 7.19
C ARG A 19 -21.10 -41.97 8.48
N GLU A 20 -20.02 -41.26 8.75
CA GLU A 20 -19.92 -40.36 9.92
C GLU A 20 -20.88 -39.16 9.79
N ALA A 21 -21.20 -38.72 8.57
CA ALA A 21 -22.18 -37.66 8.30
C ALA A 21 -23.66 -38.13 8.38
N GLY A 22 -23.93 -39.39 8.75
CA GLY A 22 -25.30 -39.90 8.96
C GLY A 22 -26.11 -40.14 7.68
N ARG A 23 -25.46 -40.26 6.51
CA ARG A 23 -26.10 -40.58 5.22
C ARG A 23 -25.74 -42.00 4.79
N ALA A 24 -26.76 -42.77 4.37
CA ALA A 24 -26.57 -44.03 3.68
C ALA A 24 -26.25 -43.73 2.19
N VAL A 25 -24.97 -43.70 1.83
CA VAL A 25 -24.53 -43.69 0.45
C VAL A 25 -24.18 -45.15 0.08
N ARG A 26 -24.77 -45.68 -1.01
CA ARG A 26 -24.40 -46.97 -1.55
C ARG A 26 -23.23 -46.77 -2.50
N GLU A 27 -22.30 -47.72 -2.50
CA GLU A 27 -21.15 -47.73 -3.45
C GLU A 27 -21.56 -47.66 -4.93
N GLU A 28 -22.81 -48.01 -5.25
CA GLU A 28 -23.38 -48.00 -6.57
C GLU A 28 -23.80 -46.60 -7.08
N ASP A 29 -23.83 -45.60 -6.21
CA ASP A 29 -24.26 -44.22 -6.53
C ASP A 29 -23.07 -43.30 -6.90
N LEU A 30 -21.84 -43.81 -6.92
CA LEU A 30 -20.66 -43.05 -7.32
C LEU A 30 -20.46 -43.17 -8.85
N ASP A 31 -20.46 -42.06 -9.56
CA ASP A 31 -20.26 -41.99 -11.00
C ASP A 31 -18.87 -42.55 -11.39
N LEU A 32 -18.84 -43.62 -12.13
CA LEU A 32 -17.62 -44.29 -12.64
C LEU A 32 -16.74 -43.36 -13.49
N GLY A 33 -17.31 -42.27 -14.06
CA GLY A 33 -16.59 -41.25 -14.83
C GLY A 33 -15.70 -40.36 -13.94
N GLU A 34 -16.18 -39.97 -12.76
CA GLU A 34 -15.41 -39.17 -11.80
C GLU A 34 -14.30 -39.96 -11.15
N THR A 35 -14.55 -41.23 -10.81
CA THR A 35 -13.54 -42.12 -10.24
C THR A 35 -12.39 -42.39 -11.24
N ALA A 36 -12.67 -42.50 -12.55
CA ALA A 36 -11.65 -42.67 -13.58
C ALA A 36 -10.81 -41.38 -13.75
N ARG A 37 -11.42 -40.20 -13.61
CA ARG A 37 -10.75 -38.92 -13.70
C ARG A 37 -9.83 -38.68 -12.50
N VAL A 38 -10.25 -39.01 -11.30
CA VAL A 38 -9.44 -38.98 -10.08
C VAL A 38 -8.26 -39.95 -10.17
N LYS A 39 -8.45 -41.17 -10.69
CA LYS A 39 -7.35 -42.12 -10.92
C LYS A 39 -6.31 -41.61 -11.93
N GLN A 40 -6.74 -40.88 -12.96
CA GLN A 40 -5.84 -40.32 -13.96
C GLN A 40 -5.07 -39.10 -13.45
N GLU A 41 -5.63 -38.34 -12.52
CA GLU A 41 -5.00 -37.19 -11.88
C GLU A 41 -4.05 -37.59 -10.75
N LEU A 42 -4.37 -38.61 -9.97
CA LEU A 42 -3.47 -39.22 -8.96
C LEU A 42 -2.19 -39.82 -9.58
N ALA A 43 -2.29 -40.33 -10.81
CA ALA A 43 -1.12 -40.83 -11.55
C ALA A 43 -0.17 -39.72 -12.03
N ARG A 44 -0.57 -38.46 -11.93
CA ARG A 44 0.22 -37.27 -12.34
C ARG A 44 0.84 -36.46 -11.18
N GLY A 45 0.76 -36.95 -9.94
CA GLY A 45 1.45 -36.39 -8.77
C GLY A 45 0.58 -35.56 -7.84
N GLY A 46 0.27 -36.09 -6.76
CA GLY A 46 -0.02 -35.77 -5.34
C GLY A 46 -0.74 -34.49 -4.91
N VAL A 47 -0.66 -33.38 -5.63
CA VAL A 47 -1.09 -32.06 -5.13
C VAL A 47 -2.62 -31.86 -5.13
N ARG A 48 -3.36 -32.49 -6.04
CA ARG A 48 -4.83 -32.29 -6.16
C ARG A 48 -5.69 -33.07 -5.16
N VAL A 49 -5.13 -34.06 -4.48
CA VAL A 49 -5.90 -34.85 -3.47
C VAL A 49 -6.29 -33.98 -2.27
N CYS A 50 -5.42 -33.06 -1.85
CA CYS A 50 -5.71 -32.15 -0.74
C CYS A 50 -6.81 -31.14 -1.06
N VAL A 51 -6.86 -30.61 -2.30
CA VAL A 51 -7.90 -29.67 -2.75
C VAL A 51 -9.27 -30.33 -2.82
N LEU A 52 -9.34 -31.57 -3.35
CA LEU A 52 -10.59 -32.33 -3.41
C LEU A 52 -11.13 -32.67 -2.00
N ARG A 53 -10.25 -32.96 -1.05
CA ARG A 53 -10.66 -33.22 0.34
C ARG A 53 -11.24 -31.96 1.01
N ALA A 54 -10.65 -30.80 0.76
CA ALA A 54 -11.13 -29.53 1.30
C ALA A 54 -12.46 -29.09 0.67
N GLU A 55 -12.64 -29.26 -0.63
CA GLU A 55 -13.91 -28.97 -1.32
C GLU A 55 -15.04 -29.88 -0.82
N LEU A 56 -14.74 -31.16 -0.55
CA LEU A 56 -15.73 -32.11 0.00
C LEU A 56 -16.10 -31.78 1.46
N GLU A 57 -15.13 -31.37 2.29
CA GLU A 57 -15.39 -30.96 3.67
C GLU A 57 -16.23 -29.68 3.72
N VAL A 58 -16.00 -28.72 2.83
CA VAL A 58 -16.80 -27.49 2.71
C VAL A 58 -18.26 -27.80 2.26
N GLU A 59 -18.43 -28.73 1.30
CA GLU A 59 -19.77 -29.17 0.87
C GLU A 59 -20.51 -29.93 1.99
N LEU A 60 -19.82 -30.75 2.75
CA LEU A 60 -20.38 -31.47 3.89
C LEU A 60 -20.74 -30.56 5.07
N GLU A 61 -19.97 -29.50 5.36
CA GLU A 61 -20.32 -28.50 6.37
C GLU A 61 -21.50 -27.62 5.95
N SER A 62 -21.59 -27.25 4.68
CA SER A 62 -22.74 -26.48 4.17
C SER A 62 -24.07 -27.25 4.27
N HIS A 63 -24.01 -28.59 4.31
CA HIS A 63 -25.18 -29.48 4.47
C HIS A 63 -25.47 -29.87 5.92
N ARG A 64 -24.57 -29.60 6.86
CA ARG A 64 -24.79 -29.87 8.32
C ARG A 64 -25.73 -28.89 9.02
N HIS A 65 -26.08 -27.76 8.38
CA HIS A 65 -27.02 -26.79 8.93
C HIS A 65 -28.23 -26.52 8.00
N PRO A 66 -29.14 -27.50 7.79
CA PRO A 66 -30.34 -27.27 7.00
C PRO A 66 -31.48 -26.62 7.79
N GLY A 67 -31.19 -25.83 8.81
CA GLY A 67 -32.16 -25.32 9.77
C GLY A 67 -32.19 -23.79 9.98
N ARG A 68 -31.54 -22.98 9.18
CA ARG A 68 -31.84 -21.55 9.16
C ARG A 68 -32.99 -21.30 8.20
N LEU A 69 -34.18 -21.16 8.77
CA LEU A 69 -35.38 -20.67 8.12
C LEU A 69 -35.05 -19.39 7.34
N ALA A 70 -35.58 -19.30 6.13
CA ALA A 70 -35.55 -18.10 5.32
C ALA A 70 -36.02 -16.91 6.15
N ALA A 71 -35.18 -15.92 6.33
CA ALA A 71 -35.57 -14.65 6.93
C ALA A 71 -36.63 -13.99 6.04
N PRO A 72 -37.66 -13.38 6.62
CA PRO A 72 -38.64 -12.65 5.84
C PRO A 72 -37.95 -11.49 5.10
N ALA A 73 -38.33 -11.32 3.84
CA ALA A 73 -37.83 -10.26 2.98
C ALA A 73 -38.03 -8.89 3.67
N GLY A 74 -36.93 -8.21 4.01
CA GLY A 74 -36.98 -6.86 4.56
C GLY A 74 -35.95 -6.45 5.60
N LEU A 75 -35.08 -7.36 6.04
CA LEU A 75 -33.95 -6.99 6.93
C LEU A 75 -32.61 -7.05 6.17
N HIS A 76 -32.00 -5.89 5.94
CA HIS A 76 -30.64 -5.80 5.46
C HIS A 76 -29.69 -6.39 6.52
N GLU A 77 -28.99 -7.47 6.19
CA GLU A 77 -27.84 -7.91 6.96
C GLU A 77 -26.78 -6.80 6.98
N PRO A 78 -26.17 -6.49 8.13
CA PRO A 78 -25.12 -5.49 8.21
C PRO A 78 -23.93 -5.89 7.32
N ALA A 79 -23.36 -4.93 6.61
CA ALA A 79 -22.21 -5.13 5.71
C ALA A 79 -21.04 -5.86 6.39
N PHE A 80 -20.89 -5.69 7.69
CA PHE A 80 -19.89 -6.35 8.53
C PHE A 80 -19.97 -7.89 8.52
N GLU A 81 -21.17 -8.50 8.53
CA GLU A 81 -21.29 -9.97 8.51
C GLU A 81 -20.95 -10.57 7.13
N ARG A 82 -21.15 -9.83 6.06
CA ARG A 82 -20.76 -10.27 4.71
C ARG A 82 -19.26 -10.20 4.51
N GLU A 83 -18.63 -9.20 5.09
CA GLU A 83 -17.17 -9.02 5.04
C GLU A 83 -16.46 -10.09 5.88
N GLN A 84 -17.01 -10.42 7.05
CA GLN A 84 -16.51 -11.49 7.92
C GLN A 84 -16.61 -12.88 7.25
N ALA A 85 -17.73 -13.17 6.58
CA ALA A 85 -17.93 -14.43 5.87
C ALA A 85 -17.08 -14.54 4.58
N ALA A 86 -16.69 -13.42 3.97
CA ALA A 86 -15.73 -13.39 2.87
C ALA A 86 -14.30 -13.58 3.37
N GLN A 87 -13.95 -12.97 4.49
CA GLN A 87 -12.65 -13.11 5.15
C GLN A 87 -12.42 -14.53 5.67
N ASP A 88 -13.44 -15.19 6.22
CA ASP A 88 -13.35 -16.57 6.70
C ASP A 88 -13.19 -17.58 5.55
N ARG A 89 -13.81 -17.36 4.39
CA ARG A 89 -13.58 -18.17 3.18
C ARG A 89 -12.18 -18.00 2.60
N ASP A 90 -11.66 -16.78 2.61
CA ASP A 90 -10.31 -16.48 2.17
C ASP A 90 -9.25 -17.08 3.13
N ARG A 91 -9.56 -17.10 4.43
CA ARG A 91 -8.70 -17.68 5.48
C ARG A 91 -8.55 -19.19 5.34
N LEU A 92 -9.61 -19.93 4.99
CA LEU A 92 -9.56 -21.38 4.75
C LEU A 92 -8.76 -21.71 3.47
N GLY A 93 -8.95 -20.97 2.38
CA GLY A 93 -8.19 -21.18 1.15
C GLY A 93 -6.68 -20.91 1.32
N ARG A 94 -6.32 -19.93 2.14
CA ARG A 94 -4.91 -19.57 2.39
C ARG A 94 -4.21 -20.53 3.36
N GLY A 95 -4.92 -21.10 4.31
CA GLY A 95 -4.37 -22.16 5.20
C GLY A 95 -3.89 -23.39 4.42
N LEU A 96 -4.64 -23.78 3.40
CA LEU A 96 -4.32 -24.92 2.54
C LEU A 96 -3.12 -24.64 1.60
N LEU A 97 -2.99 -23.43 1.08
CA LEU A 97 -1.81 -23.01 0.31
C LEU A 97 -0.54 -23.00 1.17
N LEU A 98 -0.65 -22.58 2.43
CA LEU A 98 0.46 -22.60 3.38
C LEU A 98 0.97 -24.02 3.65
N GLU A 99 0.09 -25.01 3.82
CA GLU A 99 0.47 -26.42 4.01
C GLU A 99 1.13 -27.00 2.75
N ALA A 100 0.61 -26.72 1.58
CA ALA A 100 1.20 -27.16 0.31
C ALA A 100 2.62 -26.59 0.08
N CYS A 101 2.84 -25.32 0.43
CA CYS A 101 4.17 -24.70 0.35
C CYS A 101 5.18 -25.33 1.33
N LEU A 102 4.73 -25.71 2.52
CA LEU A 102 5.60 -26.33 3.56
C LEU A 102 5.96 -27.79 3.26
N GLU A 103 5.08 -28.54 2.58
CA GLU A 103 5.40 -29.90 2.13
C GLU A 103 6.43 -29.93 1.00
N LEU A 104 6.47 -28.89 0.16
CA LEU A 104 7.53 -28.71 -0.86
C LEU A 104 8.90 -28.43 -0.24
N GLU A 105 8.96 -27.76 0.92
CA GLU A 105 10.21 -27.49 1.64
C GLU A 105 10.83 -28.75 2.28
N SER A 106 10.03 -29.78 2.61
CA SER A 106 10.54 -31.00 3.23
C SER A 106 11.26 -31.94 2.25
N ALA A 107 11.09 -31.73 0.95
CA ALA A 107 11.63 -32.62 -0.09
C ALA A 107 13.02 -32.23 -0.61
N ASP A 108 13.37 -30.92 -0.60
CA ASP A 108 14.68 -30.46 -1.07
C ASP A 108 15.07 -29.09 -0.46
N GLY A 109 16.11 -29.08 0.34
CA GLY A 109 16.60 -27.93 1.12
C GLY A 109 17.23 -26.78 0.33
N ASP A 110 16.88 -26.54 -0.96
CA ASP A 110 17.58 -25.55 -1.78
C ASP A 110 16.66 -24.76 -2.71
N LEU A 111 15.80 -23.90 -2.13
CA LEU A 111 14.96 -22.96 -2.88
C LEU A 111 15.78 -21.88 -3.60
N GLU A 112 16.90 -21.44 -3.02
CA GLU A 112 17.80 -20.46 -3.65
C GLU A 112 18.46 -21.04 -4.90
N HIS A 113 18.81 -22.32 -4.91
CA HIS A 113 19.41 -22.98 -6.09
C HIS A 113 18.38 -23.21 -7.20
N ARG A 114 17.13 -23.48 -6.86
CA ARG A 114 16.04 -23.64 -7.86
C ARG A 114 15.58 -22.30 -8.44
N ALA A 115 15.54 -21.24 -7.65
CA ALA A 115 15.31 -19.88 -8.14
C ALA A 115 16.42 -19.46 -9.13
N GLY A 116 17.68 -19.80 -8.86
CA GLY A 116 18.81 -19.60 -9.76
C GLY A 116 18.71 -20.43 -11.06
N ALA A 117 18.27 -21.70 -10.97
CA ALA A 117 18.11 -22.59 -12.12
C ALA A 117 16.91 -22.22 -13.00
N TYR A 118 15.80 -21.76 -12.38
CA TYR A 118 14.62 -21.28 -13.12
C TYR A 118 14.91 -19.95 -13.83
N ARG A 119 15.75 -19.09 -13.23
CA ARG A 119 16.26 -17.87 -13.87
C ARG A 119 17.08 -18.17 -15.15
N ALA A 120 17.79 -19.29 -15.21
CA ALA A 120 18.61 -19.64 -16.35
C ALA A 120 17.81 -20.26 -17.54
N ALA A 121 16.64 -20.82 -17.31
CA ALA A 121 15.87 -21.56 -18.33
C ALA A 121 14.89 -20.70 -19.17
N GLN A 122 14.64 -19.42 -18.80
CA GLN A 122 13.65 -18.55 -19.48
C GLN A 122 14.25 -17.53 -20.49
N TRP A 123 15.55 -17.63 -20.82
CA TRP A 123 16.26 -16.63 -21.65
C TRP A 123 16.16 -16.87 -23.17
N GLU A 124 15.07 -17.44 -23.68
CA GLU A 124 14.89 -17.65 -25.12
C GLU A 124 13.63 -16.99 -25.73
N ASN A 125 13.25 -15.77 -25.32
CA ASN A 125 12.26 -15.01 -26.09
C ASN A 125 12.57 -13.51 -26.08
N PRO A 126 12.96 -12.93 -27.22
CA PRO A 126 13.39 -11.52 -27.29
C PRO A 126 12.18 -10.56 -27.45
N MET A 127 11.11 -10.72 -26.68
CA MET A 127 10.09 -9.68 -26.61
C MET A 127 10.53 -8.58 -25.65
N ALA A 128 10.37 -7.33 -26.07
CA ALA A 128 10.63 -6.16 -25.23
C ALA A 128 9.78 -6.21 -23.95
N LYS A 129 10.41 -6.02 -22.79
CA LYS A 129 9.78 -6.15 -21.47
C LYS A 129 9.65 -4.81 -20.77
N SER A 130 8.52 -4.58 -20.13
CA SER A 130 8.35 -3.47 -19.21
C SER A 130 9.16 -3.67 -17.93
N LEU A 131 9.39 -2.60 -17.16
CA LEU A 131 9.96 -2.69 -15.81
C LEU A 131 9.17 -3.70 -14.96
N PHE A 132 7.84 -3.63 -15.00
CA PHE A 132 6.98 -4.55 -14.24
C PHE A 132 7.20 -6.02 -14.64
N ASP A 133 7.34 -6.33 -15.95
CA ASP A 133 7.61 -7.70 -16.40
C ASP A 133 8.95 -8.21 -15.85
N LYS A 134 9.99 -7.39 -15.89
CA LYS A 134 11.32 -7.73 -15.36
C LYS A 134 11.27 -7.98 -13.86
N LEU A 135 10.58 -7.11 -13.10
CA LEU A 135 10.39 -7.26 -11.66
C LEU A 135 9.60 -8.53 -11.32
N TRP A 136 8.50 -8.78 -12.02
CA TRP A 136 7.68 -9.97 -11.80
C TRP A 136 8.47 -11.25 -12.06
N GLU A 137 9.03 -11.39 -13.25
CA GLU A 137 9.71 -12.60 -13.68
C GLU A 137 10.93 -12.94 -12.80
N SER A 138 11.64 -11.92 -12.29
CA SER A 138 12.80 -12.15 -11.42
C SER A 138 12.43 -12.68 -10.02
N HIS A 139 11.15 -12.57 -9.62
CA HIS A 139 10.69 -12.99 -8.28
C HIS A 139 9.78 -14.21 -8.29
N VAL A 140 9.33 -14.68 -9.45
CA VAL A 140 8.53 -15.91 -9.54
C VAL A 140 9.35 -17.12 -9.12
N VAL A 141 8.98 -17.75 -8.01
CA VAL A 141 9.55 -19.02 -7.54
C VAL A 141 8.92 -20.19 -8.30
N THR A 142 7.60 -20.14 -8.48
CA THR A 142 6.83 -21.12 -9.26
C THR A 142 5.51 -20.50 -9.71
N GLU A 143 4.99 -20.95 -10.85
CA GLU A 143 3.71 -20.53 -11.40
C GLU A 143 2.98 -21.75 -11.98
N PRO A 144 2.22 -22.48 -11.15
CA PRO A 144 1.45 -23.63 -11.63
C PRO A 144 0.33 -23.18 -12.57
N PRO A 145 0.02 -23.95 -13.62
CA PRO A 145 -1.01 -23.60 -14.58
C PRO A 145 -2.38 -23.35 -13.93
N GLY A 146 -2.90 -22.12 -14.07
CA GLY A 146 -4.21 -21.71 -13.55
C GLY A 146 -4.23 -21.30 -12.08
N GLU A 147 -3.12 -21.38 -11.38
CA GLU A 147 -2.95 -20.96 -9.97
C GLU A 147 -2.20 -19.62 -9.89
N PRO A 148 -2.22 -18.94 -8.72
CA PRO A 148 -1.37 -17.79 -8.49
C PRO A 148 0.12 -18.15 -8.56
N ALA A 149 0.95 -17.25 -9.08
CA ALA A 149 2.40 -17.36 -8.97
C ALA A 149 2.83 -17.19 -7.51
N LEU A 150 3.82 -17.93 -7.07
CA LEU A 150 4.47 -17.74 -5.78
C LEU A 150 5.66 -16.81 -5.97
N LEU A 151 5.59 -15.60 -5.39
CA LEU A 151 6.64 -14.60 -5.47
C LEU A 151 7.56 -14.66 -4.25
N PHE A 152 8.87 -14.54 -4.45
CA PHE A 152 9.81 -14.28 -3.38
C PHE A 152 9.70 -12.82 -2.92
N VAL A 153 9.83 -12.56 -1.61
CA VAL A 153 9.79 -11.22 -1.00
C VAL A 153 11.18 -10.87 -0.49
N ASP A 154 11.79 -9.80 -1.04
CA ASP A 154 13.13 -9.36 -0.65
C ASP A 154 13.13 -8.56 0.65
N LEU A 155 12.07 -7.78 0.91
CA LEU A 155 11.95 -6.97 2.12
C LEU A 155 10.53 -6.98 2.66
N HIS A 156 10.38 -7.36 3.91
CA HIS A 156 9.12 -7.29 4.64
C HIS A 156 9.20 -6.17 5.69
N LEU A 157 8.46 -5.10 5.48
CA LEU A 157 8.33 -4.00 6.41
C LEU A 157 7.15 -4.24 7.35
N ILE A 158 7.32 -3.99 8.64
CA ILE A 158 6.37 -4.35 9.68
C ILE A 158 6.08 -3.12 10.55
N HIS A 159 4.81 -2.97 10.96
CA HIS A 159 4.39 -1.97 11.94
C HIS A 159 3.37 -2.56 12.93
N GLU A 160 3.00 -1.79 13.95
CA GLU A 160 2.22 -2.29 15.09
C GLU A 160 0.76 -2.63 14.78
N VAL A 161 0.17 -2.10 13.69
CA VAL A 161 -1.27 -2.23 13.46
C VAL A 161 -1.66 -3.60 12.89
N THR A 162 -0.91 -4.10 11.90
CA THR A 162 -1.27 -5.32 11.14
C THR A 162 -0.47 -6.56 11.55
N SER A 163 0.54 -6.41 12.40
CA SER A 163 1.45 -7.50 12.76
C SER A 163 1.05 -8.35 13.98
N PRO A 164 0.30 -7.86 15.00
CA PRO A 164 0.07 -8.64 16.22
C PRO A 164 -0.56 -10.01 15.95
N GLN A 165 -1.64 -10.06 15.16
CA GLN A 165 -2.34 -11.30 14.84
C GLN A 165 -1.49 -12.24 13.96
N ALA A 166 -0.64 -11.70 13.09
CA ALA A 166 0.27 -12.50 12.27
C ALA A 166 1.31 -13.23 13.13
N PHE A 167 1.90 -12.56 14.10
CA PHE A 167 2.82 -13.19 15.06
C PHE A 167 2.10 -14.21 15.98
N ASP A 168 0.85 -13.92 16.36
CA ASP A 168 0.05 -14.88 17.13
C ASP A 168 -0.26 -16.14 16.32
N GLY A 169 -0.56 -16.00 15.02
CA GLY A 169 -0.75 -17.13 14.12
C GLY A 169 0.50 -18.02 14.03
N LEU A 170 1.69 -17.42 13.85
CA LEU A 170 2.96 -18.16 13.87
C LEU A 170 3.16 -18.92 15.18
N ARG A 171 2.90 -18.26 16.32
CA ARG A 171 3.06 -18.86 17.65
C ARG A 171 2.12 -20.04 17.87
N LEU A 172 0.85 -19.90 17.48
CA LEU A 172 -0.15 -20.96 17.55
C LEU A 172 0.21 -22.15 16.66
N ALA A 173 0.76 -21.89 15.48
CA ALA A 173 1.22 -22.91 14.55
C ALA A 173 2.59 -23.52 14.92
N GLY A 174 3.28 -23.00 15.95
CA GLY A 174 4.63 -23.42 16.33
C GLY A 174 5.70 -23.10 15.28
N ARG A 175 5.46 -22.11 14.43
CA ARG A 175 6.35 -21.72 13.32
C ARG A 175 7.34 -20.64 13.75
N LYS A 176 8.51 -20.66 13.12
CA LYS A 176 9.54 -19.61 13.24
C LYS A 176 9.45 -18.68 12.02
N LEU A 177 10.02 -17.49 12.14
CA LEU A 177 10.28 -16.65 10.96
C LEU A 177 11.27 -17.36 10.03
N ARG A 178 10.97 -17.27 8.74
CA ARG A 178 11.83 -17.84 7.70
C ARG A 178 13.11 -17.04 7.52
N ARG A 179 12.98 -15.70 7.39
CA ARG A 179 14.09 -14.77 7.13
C ARG A 179 13.93 -13.50 7.98
N PRO A 180 14.23 -13.56 9.28
CA PRO A 180 14.17 -12.38 10.14
C PRO A 180 15.11 -11.24 9.68
N ASP A 181 16.18 -11.57 8.96
CA ASP A 181 17.13 -10.65 8.36
C ASP A 181 16.55 -9.85 7.17
N LEU A 182 15.46 -10.31 6.55
CA LEU A 182 14.72 -9.60 5.51
C LEU A 182 13.45 -8.91 6.04
N SER A 183 13.32 -8.81 7.35
CA SER A 183 12.18 -8.17 8.02
C SER A 183 12.66 -7.04 8.91
N ILE A 184 11.99 -5.88 8.84
CA ILE A 184 12.30 -4.71 9.67
C ILE A 184 11.00 -4.11 10.18
N ALA A 185 10.97 -3.78 11.47
CA ALA A 185 9.81 -3.20 12.13
C ALA A 185 10.06 -1.75 12.59
N THR A 186 9.00 -0.96 12.58
CA THR A 186 8.98 0.39 13.16
C THR A 186 7.66 0.66 13.86
N MET A 187 7.64 1.64 14.76
CA MET A 187 6.44 2.17 15.42
C MET A 187 6.08 3.49 14.74
N ASP A 188 4.91 3.59 14.11
CA ASP A 188 4.58 4.79 13.32
C ASP A 188 3.12 5.25 13.37
N HIS A 189 2.14 4.35 13.48
CA HIS A 189 0.72 4.68 13.40
C HIS A 189 0.11 5.12 14.73
N ASN A 190 0.39 4.38 15.80
CA ASN A 190 -0.21 4.57 17.12
C ASN A 190 0.64 5.47 18.03
N VAL A 191 1.71 6.03 17.52
CA VAL A 191 2.63 6.89 18.27
C VAL A 191 2.08 8.32 18.33
N PRO A 192 1.89 8.90 19.53
CA PRO A 192 1.57 10.31 19.67
C PRO A 192 2.71 11.19 19.16
N THR A 193 2.39 12.26 18.44
CA THR A 193 3.38 13.23 17.98
C THR A 193 3.61 14.38 18.97
N GLU A 194 2.76 14.51 19.99
CA GLU A 194 3.00 15.33 21.18
C GLU A 194 3.83 14.58 22.22
N GLU A 195 4.55 15.33 23.04
CA GLU A 195 5.23 14.73 24.19
C GLU A 195 4.22 14.30 25.27
N GLY A 196 4.37 13.08 25.73
CA GLY A 196 3.51 12.56 26.77
C GLY A 196 3.36 11.03 26.74
N PRO A 197 2.66 10.46 27.73
CA PRO A 197 2.37 9.03 27.76
C PRO A 197 1.31 8.67 26.72
N ILE A 198 1.39 7.44 26.19
CA ILE A 198 0.35 6.87 25.35
C ILE A 198 -0.87 6.57 26.24
N THR A 199 -1.95 7.29 26.05
CA THR A 199 -3.16 7.20 26.88
C THR A 199 -4.20 6.23 26.34
N ASP A 200 -4.21 5.97 25.02
CA ASP A 200 -5.11 4.99 24.40
C ASP A 200 -4.65 3.56 24.73
N PRO A 201 -5.50 2.73 25.40
CA PRO A 201 -5.11 1.39 25.80
C PRO A 201 -4.85 0.45 24.63
N LEU A 202 -5.55 0.62 23.49
CA LEU A 202 -5.39 -0.21 22.30
C LEU A 202 -4.07 0.12 21.59
N ALA A 203 -3.80 1.39 21.37
CA ALA A 203 -2.54 1.87 20.80
C ALA A 203 -1.34 1.36 21.63
N LYS A 204 -1.41 1.51 22.97
CA LYS A 204 -0.39 1.01 23.89
C LYS A 204 -0.21 -0.50 23.77
N ALA A 205 -1.29 -1.28 23.74
CA ALA A 205 -1.23 -2.75 23.64
C ALA A 205 -0.61 -3.21 22.32
N GLN A 206 -0.88 -2.52 21.20
CA GLN A 206 -0.31 -2.84 19.89
C GLN A 206 1.19 -2.53 19.83
N LEU A 207 1.62 -1.40 20.37
CA LEU A 207 3.04 -1.05 20.45
C LEU A 207 3.83 -2.03 21.33
N GLU A 208 3.30 -2.35 22.52
CA GLU A 208 3.89 -3.36 23.40
C GLU A 208 3.91 -4.76 22.77
N ALA A 209 2.89 -5.11 21.97
CA ALA A 209 2.86 -6.36 21.23
C ALA A 209 3.96 -6.41 20.17
N LEU A 210 4.17 -5.30 19.42
CA LEU A 210 5.24 -5.23 18.44
C LEU A 210 6.61 -5.40 19.08
N GLU A 211 6.89 -4.74 20.20
CA GLU A 211 8.16 -4.89 20.94
C GLU A 211 8.40 -6.35 21.36
N ARG A 212 7.39 -6.97 22.00
CA ARG A 212 7.51 -8.37 22.44
C ARG A 212 7.72 -9.32 21.26
N ASN A 213 6.98 -9.14 20.18
CA ASN A 213 7.05 -9.99 18.99
C ASN A 213 8.42 -9.85 18.30
N CYS A 214 8.90 -8.61 18.10
CA CYS A 214 10.20 -8.37 17.50
C CYS A 214 11.34 -8.98 18.35
N ALA A 215 11.28 -8.85 19.67
CA ALA A 215 12.26 -9.45 20.58
C ALA A 215 12.21 -10.98 20.54
N GLU A 216 11.02 -11.59 20.52
CA GLU A 216 10.82 -13.04 20.50
C GLU A 216 11.29 -13.67 19.19
N PHE A 217 10.96 -13.05 18.05
CA PHE A 217 11.22 -13.60 16.72
C PHE A 217 12.52 -13.07 16.06
N GLY A 218 13.25 -12.18 16.74
CA GLY A 218 14.53 -11.67 16.27
C GLY A 218 14.42 -10.64 15.13
N VAL A 219 13.30 -9.91 15.03
CA VAL A 219 13.12 -8.85 14.03
C VAL A 219 13.73 -7.55 14.53
N PRO A 220 14.60 -6.87 13.76
CA PRO A 220 15.08 -5.52 14.09
C PRO A 220 13.90 -4.55 14.22
N LEU A 221 13.88 -3.77 15.32
CA LEU A 221 12.82 -2.80 15.61
C LEU A 221 13.40 -1.39 15.77
N TYR A 222 12.88 -0.44 15.02
CA TYR A 222 13.08 0.99 15.23
C TYR A 222 11.93 1.52 16.11
N ALA A 223 12.09 1.35 17.41
CA ALA A 223 11.11 1.80 18.41
C ALA A 223 11.16 3.32 18.60
N THR A 224 10.07 3.89 19.08
CA THR A 224 9.97 5.30 19.48
C THR A 224 11.10 5.67 20.45
N GLY A 225 11.82 6.75 20.14
CA GLY A 225 12.97 7.23 20.92
C GLY A 225 14.29 6.54 20.58
N SER A 226 14.34 5.66 19.60
CA SER A 226 15.60 5.06 19.09
C SER A 226 16.45 6.04 18.27
N GLY A 227 15.87 7.17 17.84
CA GLY A 227 16.48 8.14 16.92
C GLY A 227 16.54 7.66 15.47
N ARG A 228 15.91 6.53 15.16
CA ARG A 228 15.77 5.93 13.82
C ARG A 228 14.31 5.57 13.48
N GLU A 229 13.40 5.83 14.41
CA GLU A 229 11.97 5.62 14.20
C GLU A 229 11.41 6.60 13.18
N GLY A 230 10.28 6.23 12.59
CA GLY A 230 9.55 7.05 11.65
C GLY A 230 8.56 6.21 10.85
N ILE A 231 7.85 6.88 9.97
CA ILE A 231 6.88 6.25 9.08
C ILE A 231 7.59 5.17 8.26
N VAL A 232 7.03 3.97 8.23
CA VAL A 232 7.65 2.79 7.59
C VAL A 232 8.05 3.06 6.13
N HIS A 233 7.26 3.84 5.38
CA HIS A 233 7.52 4.21 3.99
C HIS A 233 8.46 5.43 3.83
N VAL A 234 8.94 6.00 4.92
CA VAL A 234 10.00 7.02 4.96
C VAL A 234 11.32 6.38 5.34
N ILE A 235 11.35 5.58 6.42
CA ILE A 235 12.60 4.98 6.90
C ILE A 235 13.18 3.93 5.94
N GLY A 236 12.33 3.17 5.24
CA GLY A 236 12.80 2.18 4.26
C GLY A 236 13.71 2.79 3.18
N PRO A 237 13.25 3.81 2.44
CA PRO A 237 14.06 4.61 1.52
C PRO A 237 15.25 5.32 2.19
N GLU A 238 15.01 6.00 3.29
CA GLU A 238 16.00 6.82 3.99
C GLU A 238 17.23 6.02 4.44
N LEU A 239 17.01 4.80 4.87
CA LEU A 239 18.08 3.88 5.28
C LEU A 239 18.71 3.12 4.11
N GLY A 240 18.21 3.25 2.89
CA GLY A 240 18.68 2.49 1.73
C GLY A 240 18.24 1.01 1.75
N LEU A 241 17.23 0.67 2.56
CA LEU A 241 16.66 -0.69 2.62
C LEU A 241 15.87 -1.02 1.35
N THR A 242 15.26 -0.01 0.75
CA THR A 242 14.55 -0.12 -0.53
C THR A 242 15.55 0.09 -1.67
N GLN A 243 15.74 -0.91 -2.52
CA GLN A 243 16.70 -0.85 -3.62
C GLN A 243 16.02 -1.32 -4.92
N PRO A 244 16.46 -0.82 -6.09
CA PRO A 244 15.90 -1.23 -7.37
C PRO A 244 15.94 -2.74 -7.59
N GLY A 245 14.87 -3.26 -8.17
CA GLY A 245 14.76 -4.68 -8.49
C GLY A 245 14.20 -5.56 -7.38
N MET A 246 13.87 -5.02 -6.20
CA MET A 246 13.33 -5.78 -5.07
C MET A 246 11.81 -5.94 -5.17
N THR A 247 11.28 -6.95 -4.48
CA THR A 247 9.87 -7.04 -4.05
C THR A 247 9.77 -6.63 -2.59
N VAL A 248 8.94 -5.61 -2.30
CA VAL A 248 8.76 -5.04 -0.96
C VAL A 248 7.31 -5.15 -0.54
N VAL A 249 7.04 -5.72 0.64
CA VAL A 249 5.69 -5.82 1.19
C VAL A 249 5.59 -5.25 2.60
N CYS A 250 4.40 -4.77 2.95
CA CYS A 250 4.06 -4.28 4.28
C CYS A 250 2.55 -4.43 4.50
N GLY A 251 2.11 -4.50 5.75
CA GLY A 251 0.70 -4.48 6.12
C GLY A 251 0.00 -3.12 5.94
N ASP A 252 0.51 -2.27 5.05
CA ASP A 252 -0.02 -0.94 4.71
C ASP A 252 -0.11 -0.77 3.18
N SER A 253 -1.23 -0.22 2.69
CA SER A 253 -1.46 -0.03 1.26
C SER A 253 -0.45 0.93 0.60
N HIS A 254 0.08 1.93 1.34
CA HIS A 254 1.05 2.89 0.81
C HIS A 254 2.48 2.33 0.68
N THR A 255 2.66 1.03 0.85
CA THR A 255 3.87 0.31 0.44
C THR A 255 4.24 0.57 -1.02
N SER A 256 3.27 0.92 -1.86
CA SER A 256 3.48 1.39 -3.23
C SER A 256 4.49 2.54 -3.35
N THR A 257 4.71 3.33 -2.29
CA THR A 257 5.75 4.38 -2.22
C THR A 257 7.12 3.90 -2.67
N HIS A 258 7.48 2.66 -2.29
CA HIS A 258 8.78 2.08 -2.60
C HIS A 258 8.97 1.82 -4.10
N GLY A 259 7.89 1.76 -4.89
CA GLY A 259 7.95 1.64 -6.33
C GLY A 259 8.68 2.77 -7.05
N ALA A 260 8.84 3.93 -6.39
CA ALA A 260 9.67 5.04 -6.86
C ALA A 260 11.14 4.66 -7.11
N PHE A 261 11.59 3.57 -6.52
CA PHE A 261 12.95 3.03 -6.67
C PHE A 261 13.06 1.93 -7.74
N GLY A 262 12.02 1.67 -8.53
CA GLY A 262 12.00 0.53 -9.43
C GLY A 262 11.87 -0.80 -8.69
N THR A 263 11.02 -0.84 -7.66
CA THR A 263 10.67 -2.04 -6.89
C THR A 263 9.24 -2.46 -7.17
N LEU A 264 8.93 -3.74 -7.08
CA LEU A 264 7.56 -4.23 -7.01
C LEU A 264 7.08 -4.17 -5.56
N ALA A 265 6.40 -3.08 -5.20
CA ALA A 265 6.04 -2.80 -3.81
C ALA A 265 4.53 -2.64 -3.63
N PHE A 266 3.94 -3.38 -2.70
CA PHE A 266 2.50 -3.34 -2.46
C PHE A 266 2.09 -3.76 -1.06
N GLY A 267 0.92 -3.25 -0.64
CA GLY A 267 0.30 -3.60 0.63
C GLY A 267 -0.28 -5.00 0.66
N ILE A 268 -0.20 -5.66 1.82
CA ILE A 268 -0.69 -7.01 2.07
C ILE A 268 -1.58 -7.05 3.33
N GLY A 269 -2.53 -7.98 3.36
CA GLY A 269 -3.40 -8.18 4.52
C GLY A 269 -2.69 -8.93 5.66
N THR A 270 -3.26 -8.89 6.87
CA THR A 270 -2.69 -9.52 8.08
C THR A 270 -2.37 -11.01 7.89
N SER A 271 -3.23 -11.77 7.19
CA SER A 271 -2.97 -13.19 6.90
C SER A 271 -1.80 -13.38 5.93
N GLU A 272 -1.61 -12.45 4.98
CA GLU A 272 -0.46 -12.44 4.09
C GLU A 272 0.82 -12.04 4.82
N VAL A 273 0.73 -11.14 5.81
CA VAL A 273 1.85 -10.83 6.73
C VAL A 273 2.32 -12.10 7.43
N GLU A 274 1.40 -12.90 8.01
CA GLU A 274 1.73 -14.19 8.62
C GLU A 274 2.40 -15.15 7.62
N HIS A 275 1.85 -15.25 6.40
CA HIS A 275 2.40 -16.09 5.36
C HIS A 275 3.83 -15.68 4.99
N VAL A 276 4.09 -14.39 4.74
CA VAL A 276 5.43 -13.89 4.40
C VAL A 276 6.41 -14.12 5.55
N LEU A 277 6.01 -13.88 6.80
CA LEU A 277 6.85 -14.18 7.96
C LEU A 277 7.25 -15.66 8.05
N ALA A 278 6.31 -16.57 7.70
CA ALA A 278 6.55 -18.01 7.74
C ALA A 278 7.40 -18.52 6.57
N THR A 279 7.26 -17.95 5.36
CA THR A 279 7.78 -18.55 4.12
C THR A 279 8.71 -17.66 3.32
N GLN A 280 8.71 -16.35 3.54
CA GLN A 280 9.35 -15.32 2.73
C GLN A 280 8.83 -15.29 1.29
N THR A 281 7.64 -15.80 1.04
CA THR A 281 6.99 -15.83 -0.27
C THR A 281 5.55 -15.35 -0.17
N LEU A 282 4.93 -15.06 -1.31
CA LEU A 282 3.55 -14.61 -1.37
C LEU A 282 2.86 -15.11 -2.65
N PRO A 283 1.72 -15.82 -2.56
CA PRO A 283 0.92 -16.18 -3.73
C PRO A 283 0.24 -14.93 -4.30
N GLN A 284 0.48 -14.62 -5.60
CA GLN A 284 -0.14 -13.49 -6.28
C GLN A 284 -0.50 -13.85 -7.72
N ARG A 285 -1.66 -13.38 -8.20
CA ARG A 285 -1.96 -13.37 -9.63
C ARG A 285 -1.26 -12.19 -10.27
N LYS A 286 -0.63 -12.40 -11.45
CA LYS A 286 0.03 -11.31 -12.17
C LYS A 286 -1.02 -10.24 -12.52
N PRO A 287 -0.89 -8.99 -12.02
CA PRO A 287 -1.71 -7.89 -12.46
C PRO A 287 -1.47 -7.55 -13.93
N ALA A 288 -2.41 -6.86 -14.56
CA ALA A 288 -2.18 -6.22 -15.84
C ALA A 288 -1.20 -5.05 -15.70
N SER A 289 -0.56 -4.67 -16.79
CA SER A 289 0.35 -3.55 -16.88
C SER A 289 -0.35 -2.29 -17.38
N MET A 290 -0.06 -1.14 -16.79
CA MET A 290 -0.58 0.16 -17.25
C MET A 290 0.57 1.17 -17.25
N ARG A 291 0.68 1.97 -18.33
CA ARG A 291 1.58 3.12 -18.36
C ARG A 291 0.77 4.43 -18.24
N LEU A 292 1.25 5.31 -17.37
CA LEU A 292 0.89 6.73 -17.37
C LEU A 292 2.11 7.52 -17.87
N LEU A 293 2.03 8.03 -19.10
CA LEU A 293 3.07 8.82 -19.75
C LEU A 293 2.80 10.30 -19.52
N PHE A 294 3.68 10.97 -18.78
CA PHE A 294 3.56 12.41 -18.51
C PHE A 294 4.48 13.20 -19.43
N THR A 295 3.88 14.11 -20.20
CA THR A 295 4.56 14.93 -21.20
C THR A 295 4.39 16.41 -20.92
N GLY A 296 5.32 17.23 -21.43
CA GLY A 296 5.34 18.67 -21.27
C GLY A 296 6.20 19.14 -20.11
N GLU A 297 6.22 20.44 -19.87
CA GLU A 297 6.96 21.08 -18.77
C GLU A 297 5.99 21.41 -17.63
N LEU A 298 6.38 21.08 -16.38
CA LEU A 298 5.58 21.41 -15.21
C LEU A 298 5.46 22.94 -15.05
N PRO A 299 4.23 23.48 -14.96
CA PRO A 299 4.04 24.88 -14.65
C PRO A 299 4.62 25.26 -13.29
N PHE A 300 5.04 26.50 -13.14
CA PHE A 300 5.48 27.03 -11.84
C PHE A 300 4.41 26.82 -10.78
N GLY A 301 4.83 26.38 -9.58
CA GLY A 301 3.94 26.12 -8.44
C GLY A 301 3.19 24.78 -8.49
N VAL A 302 3.30 24.01 -9.58
CA VAL A 302 2.77 22.65 -9.69
C VAL A 302 3.79 21.64 -9.16
N THR A 303 3.38 20.77 -8.26
CA THR A 303 4.23 19.77 -7.62
C THR A 303 3.83 18.34 -8.01
N ALA A 304 4.61 17.35 -7.62
CA ALA A 304 4.27 15.94 -7.81
C ALA A 304 2.91 15.57 -7.19
N LYS A 305 2.51 16.23 -6.09
CA LYS A 305 1.18 16.04 -5.48
C LYS A 305 0.07 16.48 -6.43
N ASP A 306 0.25 17.60 -7.11
CA ASP A 306 -0.72 18.12 -8.06
C ASP A 306 -0.79 17.22 -9.30
N VAL A 307 0.37 16.74 -9.79
CA VAL A 307 0.46 15.78 -10.91
C VAL A 307 -0.34 14.51 -10.63
N ILE A 308 -0.14 13.88 -9.47
CA ILE A 308 -0.84 12.63 -9.17
C ILE A 308 -2.32 12.86 -8.86
N LEU A 309 -2.70 13.96 -8.19
CA LEU A 309 -4.10 14.32 -7.97
C LEU A 309 -4.82 14.58 -9.29
N GLY A 310 -4.20 15.35 -10.20
CA GLY A 310 -4.73 15.59 -11.54
C GLY A 310 -4.88 14.30 -12.36
N ALA A 311 -3.90 13.39 -12.27
CA ALA A 311 -3.97 12.08 -12.91
C ALA A 311 -5.15 11.25 -12.36
N ILE A 312 -5.31 11.18 -11.03
CA ILE A 312 -6.43 10.47 -10.38
C ILE A 312 -7.77 11.09 -10.77
N GLY A 313 -7.85 12.43 -10.81
CA GLY A 313 -9.04 13.13 -11.31
C GLY A 313 -9.41 12.74 -12.73
N ARG A 314 -8.41 12.54 -13.61
CA ARG A 314 -8.61 12.17 -15.01
C ARG A 314 -8.98 10.72 -15.24
N ILE A 315 -8.30 9.77 -14.55
CA ILE A 315 -8.54 8.33 -14.76
C ILE A 315 -9.59 7.75 -13.81
N GLY A 316 -9.93 8.47 -12.73
CA GLY A 316 -10.83 8.05 -11.66
C GLY A 316 -10.15 7.21 -10.58
N VAL A 317 -10.78 7.10 -9.41
CA VAL A 317 -10.31 6.29 -8.25
C VAL A 317 -10.30 4.78 -8.52
N SER A 318 -10.90 4.33 -9.60
CA SER A 318 -10.90 2.93 -10.06
C SER A 318 -10.10 2.73 -11.33
N GLY A 319 -9.44 3.78 -11.85
CA GLY A 319 -8.75 3.74 -13.13
C GLY A 319 -7.57 2.76 -13.20
N GLY A 320 -6.93 2.48 -12.07
CA GLY A 320 -5.81 1.56 -11.95
C GLY A 320 -6.16 0.16 -11.42
N VAL A 321 -7.45 -0.14 -11.19
CA VAL A 321 -7.87 -1.42 -10.60
C VAL A 321 -7.36 -2.59 -11.45
N GLY A 322 -6.72 -3.55 -10.78
CA GLY A 322 -6.15 -4.75 -11.42
C GLY A 322 -4.82 -4.52 -12.15
N HIS A 323 -4.24 -3.32 -12.08
CA HIS A 323 -2.99 -2.98 -12.75
C HIS A 323 -1.85 -2.65 -11.78
N VAL A 324 -0.62 -2.89 -12.24
CA VAL A 324 0.57 -2.17 -11.80
C VAL A 324 0.78 -1.01 -12.76
N VAL A 325 0.92 0.20 -12.22
CA VAL A 325 1.07 1.44 -13.01
C VAL A 325 2.53 1.81 -13.10
N GLU A 326 3.08 1.86 -14.31
CA GLU A 326 4.40 2.43 -14.59
C GLU A 326 4.23 3.90 -14.96
N TYR A 327 4.84 4.77 -14.17
CA TYR A 327 4.89 6.20 -14.42
C TYR A 327 6.14 6.52 -15.23
N ALA A 328 5.98 7.18 -16.37
CA ALA A 328 7.04 7.44 -17.33
C ALA A 328 6.92 8.82 -17.97
N GLY A 329 7.94 9.20 -18.72
CA GLY A 329 8.02 10.45 -19.46
C GLY A 329 8.92 11.50 -18.81
N GLU A 330 9.25 12.53 -19.59
CA GLU A 330 10.21 13.59 -19.22
C GLU A 330 9.87 14.29 -17.91
N VAL A 331 8.59 14.42 -17.59
CA VAL A 331 8.12 15.01 -16.32
C VAL A 331 8.56 14.14 -15.15
N ILE A 332 8.33 12.83 -15.23
CA ILE A 332 8.67 11.88 -14.13
C ILE A 332 10.19 11.74 -13.97
N GLU A 333 10.91 11.71 -15.09
CA GLU A 333 12.39 11.66 -15.10
C GLU A 333 13.01 12.90 -14.45
N GLY A 334 12.37 14.08 -14.64
CA GLY A 334 12.81 15.34 -14.04
C GLY A 334 12.49 15.50 -12.55
N LEU A 335 11.69 14.60 -11.94
CA LEU A 335 11.34 14.68 -10.51
C LEU A 335 12.47 14.21 -9.60
N SER A 336 12.55 14.85 -8.41
CA SER A 336 13.34 14.34 -7.28
C SER A 336 12.80 13.00 -6.77
N MET A 337 13.59 12.26 -5.99
CA MET A 337 13.14 11.00 -5.39
C MET A 337 11.96 11.20 -4.43
N GLU A 338 11.93 12.27 -3.67
CA GLU A 338 10.83 12.63 -2.78
C GLU A 338 9.53 12.83 -3.57
N SER A 339 9.62 13.52 -4.69
CA SER A 339 8.52 13.73 -5.63
C SER A 339 8.04 12.43 -6.28
N ARG A 340 8.96 11.56 -6.72
CA ARG A 340 8.64 10.22 -7.25
C ARG A 340 7.95 9.34 -6.21
N MET A 341 8.39 9.41 -4.94
CA MET A 341 7.76 8.71 -3.83
C MET A 341 6.33 9.21 -3.59
N THR A 342 6.05 10.51 -3.76
CA THR A 342 4.69 11.06 -3.70
C THR A 342 3.79 10.48 -4.80
N ILE A 343 4.30 10.39 -6.04
CA ILE A 343 3.55 9.79 -7.17
C ILE A 343 3.20 8.32 -6.85
N CYS A 344 4.21 7.51 -6.53
CA CYS A 344 4.01 6.08 -6.26
C CYS A 344 3.15 5.83 -5.01
N ASN A 345 3.28 6.66 -3.96
CA ASN A 345 2.46 6.59 -2.76
C ASN A 345 0.96 6.64 -3.10
N MET A 346 0.56 7.54 -3.96
CA MET A 346 -0.85 7.76 -4.30
C MET A 346 -1.38 6.87 -5.42
N SER A 347 -0.63 5.93 -5.95
CA SER A 347 -1.10 4.95 -6.94
C SER A 347 -2.30 4.15 -6.44
N ILE A 348 -2.32 3.84 -5.15
CA ILE A 348 -3.40 3.11 -4.49
C ILE A 348 -4.71 3.89 -4.51
N GLU A 349 -4.63 5.23 -4.55
CA GLU A 349 -5.82 6.09 -4.61
C GLU A 349 -6.50 6.07 -5.99
N ALA A 350 -5.79 5.62 -7.03
CA ALA A 350 -6.35 5.28 -8.34
C ALA A 350 -6.83 3.82 -8.41
N GLY A 351 -6.76 3.06 -7.31
CA GLY A 351 -7.12 1.65 -7.25
C GLY A 351 -6.03 0.69 -7.78
N ALA A 352 -4.84 1.19 -8.11
CA ALA A 352 -3.75 0.36 -8.62
C ALA A 352 -3.22 -0.62 -7.55
N ARG A 353 -2.68 -1.77 -7.99
CA ARG A 353 -2.00 -2.71 -7.10
C ARG A 353 -0.67 -2.16 -6.59
N ALA A 354 0.06 -1.47 -7.45
CA ALA A 354 1.32 -0.80 -7.18
C ALA A 354 1.55 0.30 -8.23
N GLY A 355 2.43 1.25 -7.91
CA GLY A 355 3.02 2.17 -8.87
C GLY A 355 4.52 1.94 -8.92
N VAL A 356 5.13 2.03 -10.11
CA VAL A 356 6.56 1.86 -10.29
C VAL A 356 7.13 2.95 -11.19
N ILE A 357 8.38 3.33 -10.93
CA ILE A 357 9.16 4.25 -11.76
C ILE A 357 10.49 3.56 -12.07
N ALA A 358 10.92 3.57 -13.32
CA ALA A 358 12.20 3.00 -13.71
C ALA A 358 13.35 3.72 -12.96
N PRO A 359 14.29 2.96 -12.35
CA PRO A 359 15.41 3.56 -11.65
C PRO A 359 16.38 4.20 -12.64
N ASP A 360 16.90 5.36 -12.30
CA ASP A 360 17.84 6.15 -13.08
C ASP A 360 18.92 6.78 -12.18
N GLU A 361 19.73 7.67 -12.74
CA GLU A 361 20.82 8.34 -12.02
C GLU A 361 20.32 9.14 -10.79
N THR A 362 19.07 9.66 -10.81
CA THR A 362 18.44 10.31 -9.64
C THR A 362 18.22 9.31 -8.52
N THR A 363 17.75 8.10 -8.87
CA THR A 363 17.55 7.00 -7.91
C THR A 363 18.90 6.55 -7.33
N PHE A 364 19.91 6.43 -8.18
CA PHE A 364 21.25 5.96 -7.75
C PHE A 364 21.91 6.99 -6.83
N ALA A 365 21.88 8.27 -7.20
CA ALA A 365 22.42 9.34 -6.36
C ALA A 365 21.71 9.45 -4.99
N TYR A 366 20.40 9.15 -4.92
CA TYR A 366 19.68 9.11 -3.67
C TYR A 366 20.13 7.95 -2.76
N LEU A 367 20.48 6.79 -3.33
CA LEU A 367 20.88 5.59 -2.58
C LEU A 367 22.36 5.59 -2.18
N GLU A 368 23.22 6.30 -2.91
CA GLU A 368 24.65 6.33 -2.66
C GLU A 368 24.98 6.76 -1.22
N GLY A 369 25.76 5.93 -0.52
CA GLY A 369 26.19 6.21 0.86
C GLY A 369 25.12 6.04 1.94
N ARG A 370 23.91 5.53 1.62
CA ARG A 370 22.92 5.21 2.64
C ARG A 370 23.30 3.95 3.43
N PRO A 371 22.88 3.85 4.72
CA PRO A 371 23.37 2.81 5.64
C PRO A 371 23.23 1.37 5.19
N ALA A 372 22.19 1.04 4.42
CA ALA A 372 21.93 -0.31 3.90
C ALA A 372 22.16 -0.43 2.38
N ALA A 373 22.63 0.63 1.72
CA ALA A 373 23.00 0.56 0.32
C ALA A 373 24.31 -0.23 0.13
N PRO A 374 24.51 -0.90 -1.00
CA PRO A 374 25.77 -1.55 -1.32
C PRO A 374 26.93 -0.55 -1.32
N GLU A 375 28.14 -1.02 -1.03
CA GLU A 375 29.36 -0.20 -1.02
C GLU A 375 30.45 -0.79 -1.91
N GLY A 376 31.36 0.06 -2.40
CA GLY A 376 32.54 -0.36 -3.16
C GLY A 376 32.20 -1.17 -4.40
N ALA A 377 32.79 -2.35 -4.57
CA ALA A 377 32.56 -3.21 -5.74
C ALA A 377 31.12 -3.71 -5.85
N GLU A 378 30.43 -3.92 -4.72
CA GLU A 378 29.03 -4.32 -4.72
C GLU A 378 28.10 -3.20 -5.22
N TRP A 379 28.47 -1.94 -5.00
CA TRP A 379 27.78 -0.79 -5.56
C TRP A 379 27.85 -0.77 -7.09
N GLU A 380 29.04 -0.96 -7.67
CA GLU A 380 29.19 -1.01 -9.12
C GLU A 380 28.36 -2.14 -9.75
N HIS A 381 28.39 -3.33 -9.14
CA HIS A 381 27.58 -4.45 -9.59
C HIS A 381 26.08 -4.19 -9.42
N ALA A 382 25.68 -3.44 -8.40
CA ALA A 382 24.30 -3.05 -8.19
C ALA A 382 23.85 -2.07 -9.29
N LEU A 383 24.65 -1.06 -9.61
CA LEU A 383 24.36 -0.10 -10.69
C LEU A 383 24.13 -0.79 -12.04
N ASP A 384 24.96 -1.77 -12.40
CA ASP A 384 24.78 -2.54 -13.64
C ASP A 384 23.44 -3.28 -13.67
N ARG A 385 23.07 -3.93 -12.54
CA ARG A 385 21.78 -4.62 -12.42
C ARG A 385 20.59 -3.64 -12.44
N TRP A 386 20.72 -2.50 -11.77
CA TRP A 386 19.66 -1.49 -11.66
C TRP A 386 19.39 -0.80 -13.00
N ARG A 387 20.44 -0.46 -13.76
CA ARG A 387 20.29 0.09 -15.13
C ARG A 387 19.58 -0.88 -16.07
N ALA A 388 19.77 -2.17 -15.91
CA ALA A 388 19.11 -3.19 -16.73
C ALA A 388 17.60 -3.32 -16.47
N LEU A 389 17.07 -2.70 -15.40
CA LEU A 389 15.64 -2.71 -15.08
C LEU A 389 14.82 -1.76 -15.94
N ALA A 390 15.43 -0.73 -16.54
CA ALA A 390 14.71 0.19 -17.41
C ALA A 390 13.84 -0.57 -18.44
N THR A 391 12.64 -0.07 -18.67
CA THR A 391 11.71 -0.65 -19.66
C THR A 391 12.36 -0.69 -21.04
N ASP A 392 12.28 -1.83 -21.74
CA ASP A 392 12.85 -1.99 -23.08
C ASP A 392 12.08 -1.14 -24.09
N GLU A 393 12.79 -0.63 -25.10
CA GLU A 393 12.14 0.07 -26.21
C GLU A 393 11.16 -0.86 -26.92
N GLY A 394 9.92 -0.38 -27.11
CA GLY A 394 8.84 -1.17 -27.73
C GLY A 394 8.11 -2.11 -26.78
N ALA A 395 8.34 -2.05 -25.47
CA ALA A 395 7.54 -2.79 -24.52
C ALA A 395 6.05 -2.43 -24.61
N ALA A 396 5.18 -3.42 -24.53
CA ALA A 396 3.73 -3.25 -24.60
C ALA A 396 3.12 -3.20 -23.21
N TYR A 397 2.03 -2.43 -23.08
CA TYR A 397 1.21 -2.34 -21.87
C TYR A 397 -0.23 -2.75 -22.20
N ASP A 398 -0.92 -3.34 -21.23
CA ASP A 398 -2.35 -3.65 -21.37
C ASP A 398 -3.20 -2.37 -21.47
N ARG A 399 -2.73 -1.30 -20.83
CA ARG A 399 -3.34 0.04 -20.93
C ARG A 399 -2.27 1.12 -20.96
N ASP A 400 -2.44 2.09 -21.84
CA ASP A 400 -1.52 3.23 -22.02
C ASP A 400 -2.32 4.54 -22.02
N VAL A 401 -1.91 5.50 -21.19
CA VAL A 401 -2.56 6.80 -21.04
C VAL A 401 -1.51 7.91 -21.03
N GLU A 402 -1.63 8.86 -21.93
CA GLU A 402 -0.79 10.04 -21.98
C GLU A 402 -1.48 11.22 -21.26
N ILE A 403 -0.71 11.94 -20.44
CA ILE A 403 -1.14 13.10 -19.67
C ILE A 403 -0.20 14.26 -19.94
N ASP A 404 -0.69 15.28 -20.68
CA ASP A 404 0.02 16.53 -20.87
C ASP A 404 -0.18 17.43 -19.62
N VAL A 405 0.92 17.85 -19.00
CA VAL A 405 0.88 18.62 -17.74
C VAL A 405 0.97 20.13 -17.95
N ARG A 406 1.13 20.62 -19.18
CA ARG A 406 1.36 22.05 -19.45
C ARG A 406 0.22 22.97 -18.99
N GLU A 407 -0.99 22.46 -18.92
CA GLU A 407 -2.17 23.21 -18.45
C GLU A 407 -2.57 22.81 -17.02
N LEU A 408 -1.76 21.98 -16.33
CA LEU A 408 -2.04 21.60 -14.97
C LEU A 408 -1.82 22.78 -14.02
N ALA A 409 -2.83 23.10 -13.23
CA ALA A 409 -2.73 24.06 -12.13
C ALA A 409 -2.63 23.33 -10.78
N PRO A 410 -2.24 23.99 -9.68
CA PRO A 410 -2.29 23.42 -8.34
C PRO A 410 -3.66 22.84 -8.02
N GLN A 411 -3.70 21.65 -7.42
CA GLN A 411 -4.90 20.83 -7.24
C GLN A 411 -5.41 20.86 -5.80
N VAL A 412 -6.73 20.85 -5.64
CA VAL A 412 -7.41 20.76 -4.33
C VAL A 412 -8.55 19.74 -4.44
N THR A 413 -8.62 18.78 -3.53
CA THR A 413 -9.80 17.90 -3.46
C THR A 413 -10.96 18.65 -2.80
N TRP A 414 -12.14 18.62 -3.43
CA TRP A 414 -13.36 19.25 -2.93
C TRP A 414 -14.32 18.28 -2.24
N GLY A 415 -14.15 16.97 -2.45
CA GLY A 415 -15.06 15.95 -1.96
C GLY A 415 -14.40 14.96 -1.00
N THR A 416 -14.93 13.73 -0.95
CA THR A 416 -14.59 12.68 0.03
C THR A 416 -13.69 11.57 -0.54
N ASN A 417 -13.08 11.77 -1.68
CA ASN A 417 -12.05 10.91 -2.23
C ASN A 417 -11.08 11.69 -3.13
N PRO A 418 -9.88 11.19 -3.42
CA PRO A 418 -8.86 11.90 -4.21
C PRO A 418 -9.26 12.18 -5.67
N GLY A 419 -10.22 11.44 -6.25
CA GLY A 419 -10.75 11.71 -7.59
C GLY A 419 -11.73 12.88 -7.63
N MET A 420 -12.27 13.29 -6.49
CA MET A 420 -13.09 14.51 -6.37
C MET A 420 -12.18 15.72 -6.20
N VAL A 421 -11.47 16.08 -7.26
CA VAL A 421 -10.43 17.10 -7.31
C VAL A 421 -10.70 18.12 -8.40
N THR A 422 -10.23 19.35 -8.20
CA THR A 422 -10.24 20.40 -9.21
C THR A 422 -9.03 21.32 -9.00
N SER A 423 -8.75 22.19 -9.98
CA SER A 423 -7.70 23.20 -9.84
C SER A 423 -8.09 24.26 -8.83
N ILE A 424 -7.10 24.95 -8.29
CA ILE A 424 -7.30 26.13 -7.40
C ILE A 424 -8.13 27.24 -8.06
N GLU A 425 -8.08 27.33 -9.39
CA GLU A 425 -8.85 28.32 -10.19
C GLU A 425 -10.32 27.88 -10.38
N GLY A 426 -10.63 26.63 -10.04
CA GLY A 426 -11.95 26.04 -10.25
C GLY A 426 -12.94 26.37 -9.15
N ALA A 427 -14.08 25.71 -9.26
CA ALA A 427 -15.16 25.78 -8.28
C ALA A 427 -15.66 24.38 -7.94
N VAL A 428 -16.33 24.27 -6.82
CA VAL A 428 -17.06 23.06 -6.40
C VAL A 428 -18.11 22.73 -7.46
N PRO A 429 -18.10 21.52 -8.05
CA PRO A 429 -19.02 21.18 -9.15
C PRO A 429 -20.46 21.09 -8.70
N ASP A 430 -21.38 21.33 -9.65
CA ASP A 430 -22.82 21.11 -9.42
C ASP A 430 -23.16 19.63 -9.67
N PRO A 431 -23.87 18.94 -8.77
CA PRO A 431 -24.36 17.59 -9.03
C PRO A 431 -25.13 17.45 -10.35
N ALA A 432 -25.78 18.53 -10.82
CA ALA A 432 -26.52 18.55 -12.09
C ALA A 432 -25.61 18.41 -13.34
N ASP A 433 -24.32 18.67 -13.20
CA ASP A 433 -23.35 18.54 -14.31
C ASP A 433 -23.00 17.06 -14.62
N PHE A 434 -23.34 16.14 -13.70
CA PHE A 434 -23.07 14.71 -13.85
C PHE A 434 -24.25 14.00 -14.50
N ALA A 435 -24.01 13.33 -15.63
CA ALA A 435 -25.03 12.63 -16.39
C ALA A 435 -25.47 11.33 -15.71
N ASP A 436 -24.50 10.62 -15.09
CA ASP A 436 -24.73 9.36 -14.37
C ASP A 436 -25.46 9.66 -13.03
N PRO A 437 -26.61 9.02 -12.77
CA PRO A 437 -27.32 9.20 -11.50
C PRO A 437 -26.51 8.78 -10.26
N ASP A 438 -25.71 7.71 -10.35
CA ASP A 438 -24.90 7.22 -9.23
C ASP A 438 -23.75 8.19 -8.91
N GLU A 439 -23.13 8.77 -9.94
CA GLU A 439 -22.13 9.83 -9.78
C GLU A 439 -22.75 11.09 -9.18
N ARG A 440 -23.92 11.49 -9.67
CA ARG A 440 -24.66 12.66 -9.14
C ARG A 440 -24.97 12.50 -7.65
N ASP A 441 -25.47 11.31 -7.25
CA ASP A 441 -25.76 11.01 -5.86
C ASP A 441 -24.50 10.97 -5.00
N ALA A 442 -23.38 10.46 -5.53
CA ALA A 442 -22.09 10.47 -4.86
C ALA A 442 -21.58 11.90 -4.63
N VAL A 443 -21.65 12.76 -5.65
CA VAL A 443 -21.29 14.18 -5.54
C VAL A 443 -22.18 14.88 -4.50
N GLN A 444 -23.49 14.66 -4.54
CA GLN A 444 -24.42 15.26 -3.58
C GLN A 444 -24.12 14.86 -2.13
N ARG A 445 -23.82 13.58 -1.89
CA ARG A 445 -23.41 13.09 -0.56
C ARG A 445 -22.09 13.73 -0.11
N ALA A 446 -21.09 13.79 -1.01
CA ALA A 446 -19.79 14.40 -0.72
C ALA A 446 -19.94 15.89 -0.35
N LEU A 447 -20.73 16.67 -1.10
CA LEU A 447 -20.99 18.07 -0.81
C LEU A 447 -21.70 18.26 0.54
N ALA A 448 -22.69 17.41 0.85
CA ALA A 448 -23.37 17.43 2.14
C ALA A 448 -22.40 17.16 3.32
N TYR A 449 -21.51 16.16 3.18
CA TYR A 449 -20.50 15.86 4.19
C TYR A 449 -19.48 16.99 4.34
N MET A 450 -18.95 17.47 3.22
CA MET A 450 -17.97 18.56 3.19
C MET A 450 -18.59 19.93 3.53
N ALA A 451 -19.93 20.03 3.63
CA ALA A 451 -20.70 21.27 3.80
C ALA A 451 -20.23 22.35 2.81
N LEU A 452 -20.26 22.02 1.53
CA LEU A 452 -19.93 22.90 0.43
C LEU A 452 -21.15 23.08 -0.47
N GLU A 453 -21.33 24.30 -0.97
CA GLU A 453 -22.37 24.63 -1.94
C GLU A 453 -21.81 24.53 -3.36
N PRO A 454 -22.56 24.00 -4.33
CA PRO A 454 -22.19 24.02 -5.73
C PRO A 454 -21.81 25.44 -6.21
N GLY A 455 -20.76 25.54 -7.03
CA GLY A 455 -20.26 26.80 -7.56
C GLY A 455 -19.42 27.64 -6.60
N THR A 456 -19.17 27.17 -5.37
CA THR A 456 -18.23 27.83 -4.45
C THR A 456 -16.83 27.80 -5.07
N ALA A 457 -16.19 28.97 -5.26
CA ALA A 457 -14.81 29.02 -5.72
C ALA A 457 -13.89 28.35 -4.69
N ILE A 458 -12.90 27.57 -5.15
CA ILE A 458 -11.97 26.87 -4.24
C ILE A 458 -11.26 27.86 -3.32
N GLY A 459 -10.85 29.02 -3.84
CA GLY A 459 -10.22 30.08 -3.06
C GLY A 459 -11.10 30.70 -1.96
N ASP A 460 -12.42 30.53 -2.00
CA ASP A 460 -13.32 31.04 -0.95
C ASP A 460 -13.50 30.06 0.22
N ILE A 461 -12.99 28.83 0.10
CA ILE A 461 -13.13 27.80 1.12
C ILE A 461 -12.15 28.08 2.27
N GLN A 462 -12.70 28.42 3.45
CA GLN A 462 -11.91 28.64 4.66
C GLN A 462 -11.56 27.31 5.34
N VAL A 463 -10.42 27.30 6.05
CA VAL A 463 -9.93 26.14 6.82
C VAL A 463 -9.76 26.47 8.30
N ASP A 464 -9.93 25.46 9.13
CA ASP A 464 -9.72 25.53 10.59
C ASP A 464 -8.35 24.94 10.97
N ARG A 465 -7.86 24.00 10.15
CA ARG A 465 -6.66 23.22 10.42
C ARG A 465 -5.79 23.13 9.17
N VAL A 466 -4.47 23.03 9.41
CA VAL A 466 -3.51 22.67 8.37
C VAL A 466 -2.61 21.57 8.91
N PHE A 467 -2.44 20.50 8.12
CA PHE A 467 -1.57 19.37 8.41
C PHE A 467 -0.54 19.19 7.32
N ILE A 468 0.74 19.35 7.65
CA ILE A 468 1.88 19.04 6.79
C ILE A 468 2.56 17.81 7.39
N GLY A 469 2.50 16.67 6.67
CA GLY A 469 2.94 15.38 7.21
C GLY A 469 2.56 14.23 6.31
N SER A 470 2.49 13.00 6.88
CA SER A 470 2.14 11.76 6.18
C SER A 470 3.31 11.15 5.39
N CYS A 471 3.23 9.84 5.13
CA CYS A 471 4.18 9.16 4.23
C CYS A 471 4.22 9.75 2.82
N THR A 472 3.22 10.53 2.42
CA THR A 472 3.16 11.20 1.14
C THR A 472 4.10 12.40 1.09
N ASN A 473 4.01 13.31 2.07
CA ASN A 473 4.71 14.60 2.04
C ASN A 473 5.22 15.01 3.45
N ALA A 474 6.15 14.25 3.98
CA ALA A 474 6.81 14.53 5.27
C ALA A 474 8.33 14.37 5.20
N ARG A 475 8.91 14.41 3.99
CA ARG A 475 10.36 14.31 3.76
C ARG A 475 10.99 15.69 3.81
N ILE A 476 12.31 15.74 3.86
CA ILE A 476 13.03 17.01 4.03
C ILE A 476 12.74 18.04 2.92
N GLU A 477 12.57 17.60 1.67
CA GLU A 477 12.23 18.45 0.54
C GLU A 477 10.84 19.08 0.71
N ASP A 478 9.86 18.30 1.19
CA ASP A 478 8.50 18.80 1.49
C ASP A 478 8.52 19.88 2.56
N LEU A 479 9.33 19.66 3.62
CA LEU A 479 9.47 20.62 4.73
C LEU A 479 10.18 21.90 4.28
N ARG A 480 11.24 21.79 3.47
CA ARG A 480 11.93 22.96 2.89
C ARG A 480 10.97 23.78 2.02
N THR A 481 10.19 23.07 1.17
CA THR A 481 9.19 23.72 0.31
C THR A 481 8.15 24.48 1.12
N ALA A 482 7.58 23.85 2.14
CA ALA A 482 6.61 24.50 3.03
C ALA A 482 7.24 25.65 3.82
N ALA A 483 8.46 25.50 4.35
CA ALA A 483 9.19 26.54 5.08
C ALA A 483 9.45 27.77 4.23
N SER A 484 9.78 27.61 2.93
CA SER A 484 10.01 28.74 2.00
C SER A 484 8.77 29.60 1.81
N VAL A 485 7.58 29.02 1.96
CA VAL A 485 6.31 29.74 1.88
C VAL A 485 6.01 30.54 3.15
N VAL A 486 6.32 29.99 4.33
CA VAL A 486 5.93 30.58 5.62
C VAL A 486 7.00 31.49 6.23
N ALA A 487 8.22 31.48 5.72
CA ALA A 487 9.33 32.28 6.24
C ALA A 487 8.94 33.77 6.37
N GLY A 488 9.09 34.31 7.59
CA GLY A 488 8.75 35.71 7.89
C GLY A 488 7.27 36.05 7.95
N LYS A 489 6.38 35.06 7.78
CA LYS A 489 4.91 35.22 7.83
C LYS A 489 4.33 34.63 9.11
N ARG A 490 3.02 34.72 9.30
CA ARG A 490 2.34 34.16 10.45
C ARG A 490 1.08 33.42 10.06
N VAL A 491 0.82 32.31 10.73
CA VAL A 491 -0.41 31.54 10.63
C VAL A 491 -1.63 32.42 10.95
N HIS A 492 -2.67 32.30 10.15
CA HIS A 492 -3.92 33.01 10.33
C HIS A 492 -4.52 32.70 11.72
N PRO A 493 -5.03 33.73 12.46
CA PRO A 493 -5.44 33.54 13.87
C PRO A 493 -6.53 32.50 14.12
N LYS A 494 -7.28 32.11 13.09
CA LYS A 494 -8.34 31.09 13.16
C LYS A 494 -7.85 29.70 12.79
N VAL A 495 -6.62 29.56 12.28
CA VAL A 495 -6.06 28.30 11.83
C VAL A 495 -5.13 27.72 12.88
N ARG A 496 -5.28 26.46 13.18
CA ARG A 496 -4.28 25.67 13.90
C ARG A 496 -3.49 24.83 12.90
N ALA A 497 -2.22 25.13 12.76
CA ALA A 497 -1.33 24.49 11.80
C ALA A 497 -0.29 23.63 12.49
N MET A 498 -0.02 22.43 11.93
CA MET A 498 0.99 21.51 12.46
C MET A 498 1.87 20.96 11.36
N VAL A 499 3.14 20.70 11.72
CA VAL A 499 4.14 20.02 10.87
C VAL A 499 4.64 18.79 11.59
N VAL A 500 4.57 17.65 10.91
CA VAL A 500 4.98 16.34 11.43
C VAL A 500 6.03 15.75 10.50
N PRO A 501 7.32 15.76 10.87
CA PRO A 501 8.38 15.12 10.10
C PRO A 501 8.14 13.61 9.94
N GLY A 502 8.55 13.04 8.80
CA GLY A 502 8.29 11.64 8.48
C GLY A 502 9.14 10.63 9.27
N SER A 503 10.30 11.07 9.77
CA SER A 503 11.21 10.25 10.58
C SER A 503 11.98 11.09 11.58
N ALA A 504 12.59 10.44 12.56
CA ALA A 504 13.51 11.10 13.50
C ALA A 504 14.73 11.70 12.79
N THR A 505 15.17 11.10 11.68
CA THR A 505 16.29 11.62 10.88
C THR A 505 15.86 12.87 10.11
N VAL A 506 14.70 12.86 9.45
CA VAL A 506 14.14 14.06 8.79
C VAL A 506 13.96 15.19 9.81
N LYS A 507 13.43 14.87 11.00
CA LYS A 507 13.25 15.84 12.08
C LYS A 507 14.58 16.48 12.46
N ARG A 508 15.59 15.68 12.74
CA ARG A 508 16.93 16.15 13.11
C ARG A 508 17.54 17.02 12.01
N GLN A 509 17.46 16.57 10.74
CA GLN A 509 17.97 17.35 9.61
C GLN A 509 17.24 18.69 9.48
N ALA A 510 15.93 18.72 9.62
CA ALA A 510 15.14 19.94 9.56
C ALA A 510 15.53 20.91 10.69
N GLU A 511 15.79 20.40 11.90
CA GLU A 511 16.26 21.18 13.04
C GLU A 511 17.70 21.71 12.84
N GLU A 512 18.60 20.91 12.26
CA GLU A 512 19.95 21.34 11.88
C GLU A 512 19.94 22.46 10.82
N GLU A 513 18.97 22.42 9.90
CA GLU A 513 18.73 23.46 8.89
C GLU A 513 17.92 24.66 9.42
N GLY A 514 17.39 24.59 10.66
CA GLY A 514 16.62 25.65 11.31
C GLY A 514 15.18 25.78 10.79
N LEU A 515 14.65 24.77 10.09
CA LEU A 515 13.27 24.77 9.57
C LEU A 515 12.25 24.76 10.71
N ASP A 516 12.55 24.08 11.83
CA ASP A 516 11.76 24.08 13.06
C ASP A 516 11.44 25.51 13.53
N ARG A 517 12.46 26.36 13.58
CA ARG A 517 12.32 27.76 14.00
C ARG A 517 11.47 28.58 13.03
N ILE A 518 11.62 28.33 11.71
CA ILE A 518 10.81 29.02 10.71
C ILE A 518 9.33 28.67 10.92
N PHE A 519 9.00 27.40 11.16
CA PHE A 519 7.63 26.97 11.42
C PHE A 519 7.10 27.49 12.76
N GLU A 520 7.87 27.37 13.84
CA GLU A 520 7.48 27.85 15.17
C GLU A 520 7.30 29.38 15.19
N ASP A 521 8.20 30.14 14.57
CA ASP A 521 8.10 31.58 14.42
C ASP A 521 6.86 32.00 13.61
N ALA A 522 6.48 31.21 12.64
CA ALA A 522 5.23 31.40 11.89
C ALA A 522 3.98 31.02 12.70
N GLY A 523 4.11 30.22 13.76
CA GLY A 523 3.02 29.78 14.63
C GLY A 523 2.49 28.39 14.32
N PHE A 524 3.27 27.55 13.62
CA PHE A 524 2.99 26.12 13.48
C PHE A 524 3.42 25.34 14.73
N GLU A 525 2.73 24.24 14.99
CA GLU A 525 3.14 23.27 15.97
C GLU A 525 4.18 22.32 15.34
N TRP A 526 5.42 22.37 15.84
CA TRP A 526 6.48 21.45 15.46
C TRP A 526 6.37 20.17 16.27
N ARG A 527 6.17 19.03 15.59
CA ARG A 527 5.78 17.77 16.21
C ARG A 527 6.91 16.74 16.18
N ARG A 528 6.74 15.63 16.91
CA ARG A 528 7.56 14.41 16.75
C ARG A 528 7.24 13.72 15.44
N ALA A 529 8.19 12.91 14.95
CA ALA A 529 7.99 12.09 13.76
C ALA A 529 6.90 11.01 13.98
N GLY A 530 6.09 10.76 12.95
CA GLY A 530 5.05 9.74 12.97
C GLY A 530 3.96 9.97 11.92
N CYS A 531 2.99 9.06 11.85
CA CYS A 531 1.86 9.16 10.91
C CYS A 531 0.85 10.26 11.27
N SER A 532 0.70 10.60 12.56
CA SER A 532 -0.16 11.69 13.03
C SER A 532 -1.59 11.62 12.47
N MET A 533 -2.09 12.73 11.94
CA MET A 533 -3.45 12.83 11.36
C MET A 533 -3.68 11.98 10.11
N CYS A 534 -2.65 11.39 9.51
CA CYS A 534 -2.81 10.62 8.26
C CYS A 534 -3.86 9.49 8.37
N LEU A 535 -3.89 8.78 9.50
CA LEU A 535 -4.84 7.69 9.77
C LEU A 535 -5.79 7.97 10.94
N GLY A 536 -5.45 8.93 11.81
CA GLY A 536 -6.28 9.26 12.99
C GLY A 536 -6.34 8.13 14.03
N MET A 537 -5.30 7.32 14.16
CA MET A 537 -5.17 6.25 15.17
C MET A 537 -4.41 6.71 16.43
N ASN A 538 -4.17 7.99 16.56
CA ASN A 538 -3.51 8.67 17.66
C ASN A 538 -4.32 9.91 18.04
N PRO A 539 -3.93 10.68 19.06
CA PRO A 539 -4.68 11.87 19.51
C PRO A 539 -4.77 13.01 18.49
N ASP A 540 -3.96 12.99 17.42
CA ASP A 540 -3.97 14.01 16.37
C ASP A 540 -5.14 13.78 15.41
N ILE A 541 -6.31 14.27 15.78
CA ILE A 541 -7.55 14.13 14.98
C ILE A 541 -8.27 15.47 14.83
N LEU A 542 -9.10 15.56 13.80
CA LEU A 542 -10.04 16.65 13.60
C LEU A 542 -11.26 16.49 14.52
N ALA A 543 -11.74 17.59 15.06
CA ALA A 543 -13.06 17.62 15.66
C ALA A 543 -14.15 17.59 14.59
N PRO A 544 -15.38 17.11 14.93
CA PRO A 544 -16.49 17.10 13.99
C PRO A 544 -16.76 18.50 13.40
N GLY A 545 -16.79 18.59 12.08
CA GLY A 545 -17.01 19.83 11.34
C GLY A 545 -15.76 20.64 11.03
N GLU A 546 -14.61 20.39 11.70
CA GLU A 546 -13.36 21.06 11.35
C GLU A 546 -12.93 20.73 9.91
N ARG A 547 -12.45 21.73 9.20
CA ARG A 547 -11.95 21.65 7.83
C ARG A 547 -10.43 21.75 7.81
N CYS A 548 -9.79 20.81 7.14
CA CYS A 548 -8.33 20.71 7.09
C CYS A 548 -7.79 20.76 5.66
N ALA A 549 -6.81 21.62 5.41
CA ALA A 549 -5.90 21.48 4.28
C ALA A 549 -4.77 20.51 4.68
N SER A 550 -4.61 19.42 3.96
CA SER A 550 -3.78 18.30 4.38
C SER A 550 -2.88 17.78 3.25
N THR A 551 -1.63 17.51 3.58
CA THR A 551 -0.68 16.86 2.64
C THR A 551 -0.75 15.33 2.70
N SER A 552 -1.73 14.75 3.42
CA SER A 552 -1.96 13.31 3.45
C SER A 552 -2.42 12.76 2.08
N ASN A 553 -2.66 11.47 2.00
CA ASN A 553 -3.00 10.77 0.76
C ASN A 553 -4.49 10.45 0.61
N ARG A 554 -5.25 10.41 1.72
CA ARG A 554 -6.67 10.02 1.75
C ARG A 554 -7.52 11.03 2.50
N ASN A 555 -8.73 11.24 2.01
CA ASN A 555 -9.70 12.17 2.60
C ASN A 555 -11.14 11.61 2.67
N PHE A 556 -11.30 10.28 2.73
CA PHE A 556 -12.63 9.71 2.93
C PHE A 556 -13.23 10.12 4.28
N GLU A 557 -14.54 10.01 4.39
CA GLU A 557 -15.30 10.40 5.59
C GLU A 557 -14.72 9.80 6.87
N GLY A 558 -14.39 10.65 7.83
CA GLY A 558 -13.83 10.24 9.12
C GLY A 558 -12.35 9.88 9.13
N ARG A 559 -11.62 9.92 8.00
CA ARG A 559 -10.21 9.51 7.92
C ARG A 559 -9.29 10.20 8.93
N GLN A 560 -9.44 11.50 9.10
CA GLN A 560 -8.65 12.32 10.04
C GLN A 560 -9.43 12.66 11.32
N GLY A 561 -10.49 11.95 11.62
CA GLY A 561 -11.39 12.17 12.76
C GLY A 561 -12.86 12.15 12.32
N ALA A 562 -13.73 11.63 13.17
CA ALA A 562 -15.14 11.51 12.90
C ALA A 562 -15.79 12.88 12.58
N GLY A 563 -16.38 13.03 11.38
CA GLY A 563 -16.97 14.28 10.91
C GLY A 563 -15.96 15.36 10.50
N GLY A 564 -14.66 15.06 10.46
CA GLY A 564 -13.62 15.95 9.93
C GLY A 564 -13.70 16.06 8.40
N ARG A 565 -13.41 17.23 7.86
CA ARG A 565 -13.50 17.57 6.43
C ARG A 565 -12.12 17.86 5.88
N THR A 566 -11.57 16.91 5.12
CA THR A 566 -10.19 16.98 4.65
C THR A 566 -10.12 17.29 3.17
N HIS A 567 -9.30 18.28 2.81
CA HIS A 567 -8.91 18.60 1.46
C HIS A 567 -7.43 18.24 1.26
N LEU A 568 -7.12 17.46 0.23
CA LEU A 568 -5.76 17.11 -0.13
C LEU A 568 -5.15 18.20 -0.99
N VAL A 569 -3.95 18.64 -0.61
CA VAL A 569 -3.19 19.68 -1.29
C VAL A 569 -1.68 19.41 -1.22
N SER A 570 -0.89 20.16 -2.00
CA SER A 570 0.58 20.11 -1.93
C SER A 570 1.12 20.77 -0.65
N PRO A 571 2.38 20.49 -0.23
CA PRO A 571 3.00 21.12 0.93
C PRO A 571 3.04 22.65 0.85
N ALA A 572 3.37 23.18 -0.33
CA ALA A 572 3.40 24.63 -0.56
C ALA A 572 2.00 25.26 -0.38
N MET A 573 0.97 24.64 -0.96
CA MET A 573 -0.40 25.14 -0.83
C MET A 573 -0.91 25.00 0.62
N ALA A 574 -0.60 23.91 1.30
CA ALA A 574 -0.94 23.77 2.73
C ALA A 574 -0.33 24.87 3.56
N ALA A 575 0.96 25.17 3.35
CA ALA A 575 1.67 26.25 4.02
C ALA A 575 1.06 27.63 3.75
N ALA A 576 0.77 27.97 2.49
CA ALA A 576 0.11 29.21 2.12
C ALA A 576 -1.31 29.31 2.69
N THR A 577 -2.07 28.22 2.66
CA THR A 577 -3.41 28.13 3.24
C THR A 577 -3.38 28.38 4.77
N ALA A 578 -2.32 27.95 5.46
CA ALA A 578 -2.16 28.25 6.89
C ALA A 578 -2.03 29.74 7.17
N ILE A 579 -1.36 30.47 6.29
CA ILE A 579 -1.16 31.94 6.42
C ILE A 579 -2.45 32.70 6.12
N GLU A 580 -3.14 32.37 5.04
CA GLU A 580 -4.31 33.11 4.55
C GLU A 580 -5.63 32.68 5.23
N GLY A 581 -5.70 31.46 5.74
CA GLY A 581 -6.92 30.89 6.34
C GLY A 581 -7.93 30.34 5.34
N HIS A 582 -7.59 30.36 4.05
CA HIS A 582 -8.35 29.78 2.94
C HIS A 582 -7.39 29.28 1.84
N PHE A 583 -7.87 28.50 0.88
CA PHE A 583 -7.02 28.05 -0.23
C PHE A 583 -6.59 29.20 -1.12
N VAL A 584 -5.33 29.17 -1.55
CA VAL A 584 -4.73 30.21 -2.38
C VAL A 584 -3.90 29.59 -3.50
N ASP A 585 -3.77 30.34 -4.58
CA ASP A 585 -2.92 29.94 -5.69
C ASP A 585 -1.45 30.18 -5.34
N ILE A 586 -0.72 29.11 -5.16
CA ILE A 586 0.71 29.19 -4.79
C ILE A 586 1.57 29.82 -5.89
N ARG A 587 1.09 29.90 -7.13
CA ARG A 587 1.78 30.56 -8.24
C ARG A 587 1.86 32.09 -8.06
N GLU A 588 0.98 32.66 -7.26
CA GLU A 588 0.96 34.07 -6.89
C GLU A 588 1.81 34.36 -5.64
N TYR A 589 2.34 33.33 -4.98
CA TYR A 589 3.10 33.44 -3.75
C TYR A 589 4.59 33.63 -4.02
N ALA A 590 5.20 34.64 -3.40
CA ALA A 590 6.65 34.77 -3.37
C ALA A 590 7.24 33.66 -2.45
N LEU A 591 8.15 32.85 -2.99
CA LEU A 591 8.90 31.85 -2.25
C LEU A 591 10.21 32.48 -1.78
N GLU A 592 10.45 32.47 -0.48
CA GLU A 592 11.71 32.94 0.11
C GLU A 592 12.71 31.78 0.13
N PRO A 593 13.95 31.96 -0.34
CA PRO A 593 14.97 30.94 -0.22
C PRO A 593 15.21 30.61 1.26
N VAL A 594 15.04 29.36 1.65
CA VAL A 594 15.51 28.81 2.94
C VAL A 594 16.92 28.31 2.72
N ALA A 595 17.86 28.82 3.50
CA ALA A 595 19.30 28.59 3.37
C ALA A 595 19.72 27.15 3.67
#